data_30903bf130706662cf005113e0e8fe5c
#
_entry.id   30903bf130706662cf005113e0e8fe5c
#
_cell.length_a   1.000
_cell.length_b   1.000
_cell.length_c   1.000
_cell.angle_alpha   90.00
_cell.angle_beta   90.00
_cell.angle_gamma   90.00
#
_symmetry.space_group_name_H-M   'P 1'
#
loop_
_entity.id
_entity.type
_entity.pdbx_description
1 polymer ?
#
loop_
_entity_poly.entity_id
_entity_poly.type
_entity_poly.pdbx_seq_one_letter_code
_entity_poly.pdbx_strand_id
1 'polypeptide(L)'
;MWAAIKELHYSPSAVARSLKVNHTKSIGLLATSSEAPYFAEVIEAVENSCYSKGYTLILCNSHNNLDKQKAYLAMLAQKRVDGLLVMCSEYPDQLLGMLEDYRNIPMVVMDWGTARGDFTDSIIDNAFEGGYLAGRYLIERGHRDIGAIPGQLARNTGG
;
A
#
# COMPACT_ATOMS: atom_id res chain seq x y z
N MET A 1 8.57 36.52 21.67
CA MET A 1 8.90 35.22 21.05
C MET A 1 8.11 34.99 19.74
N TRP A 2 6.78 35.01 19.74
CA TRP A 2 5.98 34.81 18.50
C TRP A 2 6.16 35.89 17.43
N ALA A 3 6.40 37.15 17.81
CA ALA A 3 6.68 38.23 16.87
C ALA A 3 7.99 38.04 16.12
N ALA A 4 9.06 37.64 16.81
CA ALA A 4 10.36 37.35 16.18
C ALA A 4 10.32 36.14 15.22
N ILE A 5 9.52 35.11 15.54
CA ILE A 5 9.30 33.95 14.65
C ILE A 5 8.66 34.40 13.33
N LYS A 6 7.68 35.32 13.44
CA LYS A 6 6.96 35.83 12.27
C LYS A 6 7.85 36.77 11.42
N GLU A 7 8.63 37.60 12.07
CA GLU A 7 9.57 38.54 11.43
C GLU A 7 10.73 37.84 10.74
N LEU A 8 11.25 36.77 11.33
CA LEU A 8 12.36 35.98 10.79
C LEU A 8 11.92 34.88 9.83
N HIS A 9 10.62 34.76 9.52
CA HIS A 9 10.05 33.64 8.76
C HIS A 9 10.55 32.28 9.22
N TYR A 10 10.81 32.16 10.53
CA TYR A 10 11.34 30.91 11.10
C TYR A 10 10.28 29.83 11.09
N SER A 11 10.52 28.79 10.29
CA SER A 11 9.74 27.54 10.33
C SER A 11 10.54 26.51 11.13
N PRO A 12 10.01 25.99 12.25
CA PRO A 12 10.68 24.94 13.01
C PRO A 12 10.97 23.73 12.11
N SER A 13 12.20 23.27 12.08
CA SER A 13 12.58 22.11 11.29
C SER A 13 11.78 20.88 11.69
N ALA A 14 11.00 20.34 10.76
CA ALA A 14 10.25 19.10 10.96
C ALA A 14 11.19 17.93 11.31
N VAL A 15 12.41 17.93 10.73
CA VAL A 15 13.46 16.93 11.00
C VAL A 15 13.94 17.02 12.46
N ALA A 16 14.21 18.23 12.98
CA ALA A 16 14.62 18.39 14.37
C ALA A 16 13.51 18.00 15.36
N ARG A 17 12.25 18.24 14.98
CA ARG A 17 11.10 17.84 15.79
C ARG A 17 10.92 16.31 15.77
N SER A 18 11.04 15.67 14.62
CA SER A 18 10.90 14.22 14.48
C SER A 18 11.95 13.44 15.27
N LEU A 19 13.17 13.95 15.35
CA LEU A 19 14.22 13.37 16.17
C LEU A 19 13.88 13.41 17.67
N LYS A 20 13.18 14.44 18.13
CA LYS A 20 12.79 14.59 19.54
C LYS A 20 11.56 13.76 19.92
N VAL A 21 10.64 13.57 18.99
CA VAL A 21 9.34 12.91 19.25
C VAL A 21 9.32 11.48 18.73
N ASN A 22 10.32 11.07 17.96
CA ASN A 22 10.44 9.77 17.27
C ASN A 22 9.26 9.45 16.31
N HIS A 23 8.60 10.49 15.80
CA HIS A 23 7.52 10.40 14.82
C HIS A 23 7.73 11.43 13.72
N THR A 24 7.60 11.00 12.49
CA THR A 24 7.76 11.87 11.30
C THR A 24 6.43 12.40 10.78
N LYS A 25 5.31 11.85 11.26
CA LYS A 25 3.97 12.12 10.72
C LYS A 25 3.89 11.85 9.22
N SER A 26 4.56 10.80 8.77
CA SER A 26 4.53 10.35 7.38
C SER A 26 4.22 8.88 7.27
N ILE A 27 3.42 8.53 6.28
CA ILE A 27 3.08 7.16 5.88
C ILE A 27 3.63 6.93 4.48
N GLY A 28 4.33 5.83 4.28
CA GLY A 28 4.75 5.38 2.95
C GLY A 28 3.64 4.54 2.31
N LEU A 29 3.38 4.75 1.03
CA LEU A 29 2.53 3.88 0.22
C LEU A 29 3.32 3.37 -0.98
N LEU A 30 3.63 2.09 -0.98
CA LEU A 30 4.23 1.40 -2.12
C LEU A 30 3.12 0.79 -2.97
N ALA A 31 2.88 1.36 -4.14
CA ALA A 31 1.87 0.89 -5.08
C ALA A 31 2.51 0.28 -6.33
N THR A 32 1.85 -0.71 -6.90
CA THR A 32 2.24 -1.28 -8.19
C THR A 32 1.92 -0.34 -9.34
N SER A 33 0.69 0.20 -9.34
CA SER A 33 0.21 1.15 -10.35
C SER A 33 -0.76 2.13 -9.70
N SER A 34 -0.75 3.35 -10.19
CA SER A 34 -1.76 4.37 -9.86
C SER A 34 -2.72 4.64 -11.02
N GLU A 35 -2.59 3.90 -12.13
CA GLU A 35 -3.32 4.18 -13.37
C GLU A 35 -4.70 3.49 -13.41
N ALA A 36 -4.83 2.33 -12.77
CA ALA A 36 -6.13 1.67 -12.72
C ALA A 36 -7.08 2.43 -11.79
N PRO A 37 -8.35 2.67 -12.19
CA PRO A 37 -9.32 3.45 -11.42
C PRO A 37 -9.45 3.00 -9.96
N TYR A 38 -9.48 1.70 -9.72
CA TYR A 38 -9.54 1.13 -8.38
C TYR A 38 -8.38 1.61 -7.49
N PHE A 39 -7.15 1.53 -8.00
CA PHE A 39 -5.98 1.98 -7.22
C PHE A 39 -5.98 3.49 -6.99
N ALA A 40 -6.45 4.27 -7.98
CA ALA A 40 -6.55 5.72 -7.84
C ALA A 40 -7.51 6.10 -6.71
N GLU A 41 -8.70 5.47 -6.65
CA GLU A 41 -9.69 5.71 -5.60
C GLU A 41 -9.15 5.32 -4.21
N VAL A 42 -8.46 4.18 -4.10
CA VAL A 42 -7.86 3.75 -2.84
C VAL A 42 -6.75 4.72 -2.40
N ILE A 43 -5.88 5.15 -3.32
CA ILE A 43 -4.82 6.11 -3.02
C ILE A 43 -5.40 7.43 -2.51
N GLU A 44 -6.44 7.94 -3.18
CA GLU A 44 -7.14 9.16 -2.76
C GLU A 44 -7.76 9.01 -1.36
N ALA A 45 -8.42 7.90 -1.09
CA ALA A 45 -9.02 7.61 0.22
C ALA A 45 -7.96 7.53 1.33
N VAL A 46 -6.82 6.90 1.05
CA VAL A 46 -5.69 6.82 1.98
C VAL A 46 -5.09 8.21 2.23
N GLU A 47 -4.90 9.01 1.18
CA GLU A 47 -4.37 10.38 1.29
C GLU A 47 -5.27 11.25 2.16
N ASN A 48 -6.58 11.27 1.87
CA ASN A 48 -7.58 12.01 2.64
C ASN A 48 -7.59 11.57 4.12
N SER A 49 -7.48 10.27 4.38
CA SER A 49 -7.40 9.74 5.75
C SER A 49 -6.12 10.17 6.46
N CYS A 50 -4.98 10.13 5.79
CA CYS A 50 -3.70 10.61 6.31
C CYS A 50 -3.78 12.09 6.66
N TYR A 51 -4.24 12.90 5.70
CA TYR A 51 -4.37 14.35 5.87
C TYR A 51 -5.26 14.72 7.05
N SER A 52 -6.42 14.09 7.19
CA SER A 52 -7.36 14.35 8.30
C SER A 52 -6.78 14.05 9.68
N LYS A 53 -5.79 13.16 9.74
CA LYS A 53 -5.07 12.76 10.97
C LYS A 53 -3.73 13.50 11.15
N GLY A 54 -3.41 14.44 10.27
CA GLY A 54 -2.16 15.23 10.32
C GLY A 54 -0.94 14.43 9.89
N TYR A 55 -1.12 13.42 9.03
CA TYR A 55 -0.04 12.69 8.36
C TYR A 55 0.13 13.13 6.92
N THR A 56 1.33 12.98 6.41
CA THR A 56 1.66 13.17 5.00
C THR A 56 1.81 11.81 4.34
N LEU A 57 1.16 11.58 3.20
CA LEU A 57 1.35 10.37 2.40
C LEU A 57 2.54 10.54 1.45
N ILE A 58 3.44 9.54 1.41
CA ILE A 58 4.52 9.44 0.43
C ILE A 58 4.20 8.30 -0.51
N LEU A 59 3.70 8.64 -1.70
CA LEU A 59 3.36 7.66 -2.73
C LEU A 59 4.61 7.25 -3.54
N CYS A 60 4.83 5.95 -3.65
CA CYS A 60 5.88 5.31 -4.43
C CYS A 60 5.24 4.36 -5.44
N ASN A 61 5.26 4.70 -6.72
CA ASN A 61 4.71 3.86 -7.79
C ASN A 61 5.82 3.04 -8.46
N SER A 62 5.79 1.73 -8.25
CA SER A 62 6.85 0.82 -8.66
C SER A 62 6.68 0.23 -10.06
N HIS A 63 5.45 0.23 -10.62
CA HIS A 63 5.12 -0.45 -11.88
C HIS A 63 5.60 -1.91 -11.93
N ASN A 64 5.42 -2.67 -10.84
CA ASN A 64 5.90 -4.06 -10.68
C ASN A 64 7.42 -4.25 -10.88
N ASN A 65 8.20 -3.20 -10.76
CA ASN A 65 9.65 -3.27 -10.92
C ASN A 65 10.32 -3.49 -9.56
N LEU A 66 10.98 -4.64 -9.39
CA LEU A 66 11.62 -5.04 -8.13
C LEU A 66 12.74 -4.09 -7.69
N ASP A 67 13.53 -3.57 -8.62
CA ASP A 67 14.62 -2.64 -8.27
C ASP A 67 14.06 -1.32 -7.74
N LYS A 68 12.95 -0.84 -8.34
CA LYS A 68 12.24 0.33 -7.83
C LYS A 68 11.63 0.05 -6.46
N GLN A 69 11.01 -1.12 -6.25
CA GLN A 69 10.44 -1.50 -4.96
C GLN A 69 11.52 -1.47 -3.88
N LYS A 70 12.66 -2.10 -4.14
CA LYS A 70 13.82 -2.09 -3.24
C LYS A 70 14.32 -0.70 -2.92
N ALA A 71 14.49 0.14 -3.94
CA ALA A 71 14.94 1.52 -3.79
C ALA A 71 13.95 2.37 -2.97
N TYR A 72 12.65 2.20 -3.23
CA TYR A 72 11.60 2.92 -2.51
C TYR A 72 11.49 2.47 -1.04
N LEU A 73 11.56 1.17 -0.76
CA LEU A 73 11.58 0.67 0.61
C LEU A 73 12.76 1.23 1.39
N ALA A 74 13.96 1.21 0.82
CA ALA A 74 15.15 1.80 1.43
C ALA A 74 14.98 3.31 1.69
N MET A 75 14.44 4.04 0.73
CA MET A 75 14.17 5.48 0.85
C MET A 75 13.13 5.77 1.94
N LEU A 76 12.03 5.03 2.01
CA LEU A 76 10.99 5.19 3.02
C LEU A 76 11.53 4.89 4.42
N ALA A 77 12.34 3.84 4.58
CA ALA A 77 13.02 3.52 5.83
C ALA A 77 14.00 4.63 6.26
N GLN A 78 14.80 5.17 5.34
CA GLN A 78 15.69 6.30 5.61
C GLN A 78 14.92 7.56 6.03
N LYS A 79 13.74 7.78 5.45
CA LYS A 79 12.83 8.87 5.84
C LYS A 79 12.14 8.61 7.18
N ARG A 80 12.30 7.41 7.76
CA ARG A 80 11.69 7.00 9.02
C ARG A 80 10.18 7.19 9.01
N VAL A 81 9.51 6.70 7.96
CA VAL A 81 8.04 6.73 7.92
C VAL A 81 7.47 6.00 9.13
N ASP A 82 6.37 6.51 9.68
CA ASP A 82 5.72 5.94 10.87
C ASP A 82 4.95 4.66 10.56
N GLY A 83 4.67 4.40 9.28
CA GLY A 83 4.02 3.18 8.80
C GLY A 83 4.14 3.03 7.29
N LEU A 84 3.90 1.82 6.81
CA LEU A 84 3.99 1.45 5.40
C LEU A 84 2.71 0.75 4.96
N LEU A 85 2.13 1.23 3.86
CA LEU A 85 1.08 0.56 3.13
C LEU A 85 1.67 -0.04 1.85
N VAL A 86 1.34 -1.29 1.56
CA VAL A 86 1.81 -1.99 0.37
C VAL A 86 0.62 -2.46 -0.43
N MET A 87 0.47 -1.93 -1.63
CA MET A 87 -0.57 -2.27 -2.60
C MET A 87 0.09 -2.85 -3.83
N CYS A 88 0.24 -4.15 -3.86
CA CYS A 88 0.85 -4.86 -4.98
C CYS A 88 -0.06 -6.00 -5.39
N SER A 89 -0.49 -6.03 -6.66
CA SER A 89 -1.37 -7.05 -7.21
C SER A 89 -0.65 -8.34 -7.60
N GLU A 90 0.65 -8.32 -7.66
CA GLU A 90 1.46 -9.49 -8.02
C GLU A 90 2.58 -9.71 -6.99
N TYR A 91 2.73 -10.97 -6.61
CA TYR A 91 3.72 -11.44 -5.64
C TYR A 91 4.88 -12.11 -6.32
N PRO A 92 5.99 -11.48 -6.35
CA PRO A 92 7.18 -12.29 -6.24
C PRO A 92 7.44 -12.57 -4.74
N ASP A 93 7.74 -13.82 -4.37
CA ASP A 93 8.27 -14.17 -3.05
C ASP A 93 9.44 -13.28 -2.64
N GLN A 94 10.11 -12.69 -3.62
CA GLN A 94 11.15 -11.69 -3.51
C GLN A 94 10.69 -10.40 -2.83
N LEU A 95 9.48 -9.89 -3.11
CA LEU A 95 8.98 -8.70 -2.43
C LEU A 95 8.69 -8.99 -0.97
N LEU A 96 8.13 -10.15 -0.67
CA LEU A 96 7.89 -10.56 0.71
C LEU A 96 9.20 -10.63 1.52
N GLY A 97 10.24 -11.24 0.95
CA GLY A 97 11.57 -11.25 1.57
C GLY A 97 12.13 -9.85 1.79
N MET A 98 11.93 -8.92 0.85
CA MET A 98 12.34 -7.52 1.03
C MET A 98 11.56 -6.83 2.14
N LEU A 99 10.25 -7.08 2.26
CA LEU A 99 9.42 -6.49 3.31
C LEU A 99 9.82 -6.97 4.71
N GLU A 100 10.26 -8.22 4.83
CA GLU A 100 10.74 -8.80 6.09
C GLU A 100 11.95 -8.03 6.66
N ASP A 101 12.82 -7.51 5.81
CA ASP A 101 13.95 -6.67 6.24
C ASP A 101 13.50 -5.37 6.94
N TYR A 102 12.25 -4.95 6.70
CA TYR A 102 11.66 -3.72 7.26
C TYR A 102 10.54 -3.99 8.28
N ARG A 103 10.48 -5.20 8.85
CA ARG A 103 9.44 -5.62 9.81
C ARG A 103 9.35 -4.76 11.08
N ASN A 104 10.33 -3.93 11.34
CA ASN A 104 10.32 -2.95 12.41
C ASN A 104 9.47 -1.71 12.13
N ILE A 105 9.00 -1.53 10.87
CA ILE A 105 8.05 -0.49 10.48
C ILE A 105 6.66 -1.12 10.48
N PRO A 106 5.67 -0.58 11.22
CA PRO A 106 4.28 -1.04 11.15
C PRO A 106 3.80 -1.09 9.71
N MET A 107 3.27 -2.23 9.27
CA MET A 107 2.98 -2.47 7.86
C MET A 107 1.60 -3.08 7.67
N VAL A 108 0.88 -2.56 6.67
CA VAL A 108 -0.37 -3.14 6.19
C VAL A 108 -0.23 -3.46 4.71
N VAL A 109 -0.56 -4.67 4.35
CA VAL A 109 -0.53 -5.17 2.98
C VAL A 109 -1.96 -5.27 2.47
N MET A 110 -2.22 -4.79 1.28
CA MET A 110 -3.54 -4.75 0.68
C MET A 110 -3.56 -5.59 -0.59
N ASP A 111 -4.70 -6.27 -0.82
CA ASP A 111 -4.97 -7.02 -2.05
C ASP A 111 -4.01 -8.21 -2.29
N TRP A 112 -3.62 -8.85 -1.21
CA TRP A 112 -2.60 -9.91 -1.24
C TRP A 112 -3.16 -11.32 -1.03
N GLY A 113 -4.38 -11.59 -1.30
CA GLY A 113 -4.95 -12.91 -1.06
C GLY A 113 -4.78 -13.33 0.41
N THR A 114 -4.11 -14.43 0.71
CA THR A 114 -3.85 -14.84 2.09
C THR A 114 -2.61 -14.14 2.66
N ALA A 115 -2.75 -13.57 3.86
CA ALA A 115 -1.63 -12.99 4.59
C ALA A 115 -0.47 -13.99 4.72
N ARG A 116 0.70 -13.60 4.28
CA ARG A 116 1.90 -14.43 4.39
C ARG A 116 2.90 -13.69 5.27
N GLY A 117 2.95 -14.03 6.55
CA GLY A 117 3.94 -13.55 7.50
C GLY A 117 3.32 -12.94 8.76
N ASP A 118 3.99 -13.15 9.88
CA ASP A 118 3.56 -12.68 11.22
C ASP A 118 3.92 -11.20 11.45
N PHE A 119 4.52 -10.52 10.47
CA PHE A 119 5.04 -9.17 10.62
C PHE A 119 4.21 -8.09 9.89
N THR A 120 3.11 -8.48 9.23
CA THR A 120 2.21 -7.56 8.54
C THR A 120 0.76 -7.80 8.90
N ASP A 121 -0.02 -6.73 9.03
CA ASP A 121 -1.46 -6.81 8.91
C ASP A 121 -1.87 -6.86 7.44
N SER A 122 -3.03 -7.44 7.14
CA SER A 122 -3.52 -7.52 5.76
C SER A 122 -4.97 -7.10 5.63
N ILE A 123 -5.25 -6.43 4.51
CA ILE A 123 -6.61 -6.14 4.06
C ILE A 123 -6.84 -6.99 2.82
N ILE A 124 -7.81 -7.90 2.90
CA ILE A 124 -8.13 -8.85 1.84
C ILE A 124 -9.55 -8.54 1.37
N ASP A 125 -9.74 -8.50 0.05
CA ASP A 125 -11.06 -8.45 -0.55
C ASP A 125 -11.73 -9.84 -0.52
N ASN A 126 -13.04 -9.89 -0.70
CA ASN A 126 -13.78 -11.13 -0.84
C ASN A 126 -14.03 -11.47 -2.32
N ALA A 127 -12.95 -11.56 -3.10
CA ALA A 127 -13.00 -11.83 -4.54
C ALA A 127 -13.70 -13.16 -4.86
N PHE A 128 -13.57 -14.16 -4.01
CA PHE A 128 -14.28 -15.44 -4.18
C PHE A 128 -15.80 -15.24 -4.14
N GLU A 129 -16.31 -14.55 -3.14
CA GLU A 129 -17.74 -14.27 -3.00
C GLU A 129 -18.25 -13.42 -4.17
N GLY A 130 -17.48 -12.42 -4.58
CA GLY A 130 -17.79 -11.61 -5.75
C GLY A 130 -17.94 -12.45 -7.01
N GLY A 131 -16.99 -13.34 -7.29
CA GLY A 131 -17.04 -14.27 -8.42
C GLY A 131 -18.20 -15.24 -8.33
N TYR A 132 -18.48 -15.80 -7.15
CA TYR A 132 -19.61 -16.69 -6.90
C TYR A 132 -20.95 -15.98 -7.17
N LEU A 133 -21.13 -14.79 -6.63
CA LEU A 133 -22.35 -13.98 -6.85
C LEU A 133 -22.57 -13.64 -8.32
N ALA A 134 -21.51 -13.28 -9.04
CA ALA A 134 -21.60 -13.01 -10.47
C ALA A 134 -22.04 -14.26 -11.26
N GLY A 135 -21.40 -15.40 -11.01
CA GLY A 135 -21.75 -16.66 -11.66
C GLY A 135 -23.18 -17.09 -11.35
N ARG A 136 -23.58 -17.03 -10.07
CA ARG A 136 -24.93 -17.34 -9.63
C ARG A 136 -25.98 -16.45 -10.30
N TYR A 137 -25.75 -15.15 -10.37
CA TYR A 137 -26.64 -14.20 -11.02
C TYR A 137 -26.90 -14.56 -12.48
N LEU A 138 -25.86 -14.91 -13.23
CA LEU A 138 -25.99 -15.31 -14.63
C LEU A 138 -26.80 -16.61 -14.77
N ILE A 139 -26.57 -17.61 -13.91
CA ILE A 139 -27.29 -18.88 -13.91
C ILE A 139 -28.76 -18.67 -13.58
N GLU A 140 -29.09 -17.87 -12.59
CA GLU A 140 -30.46 -17.52 -12.19
C GLU A 140 -31.24 -16.79 -13.32
N ARG A 141 -30.50 -16.06 -14.17
CA ARG A 141 -31.06 -15.42 -15.38
C ARG A 141 -31.20 -16.35 -16.57
N GLY A 142 -30.88 -17.63 -16.40
CA GLY A 142 -31.08 -18.67 -17.43
C GLY A 142 -29.89 -18.87 -18.36
N HIS A 143 -28.78 -18.14 -18.17
CA HIS A 143 -27.56 -18.38 -18.94
C HIS A 143 -26.96 -19.75 -18.59
N ARG A 144 -26.54 -20.52 -19.60
CA ARG A 144 -25.95 -21.85 -19.44
C ARG A 144 -24.51 -21.89 -19.94
N ASP A 145 -24.21 -21.17 -21.00
CA ASP A 145 -22.88 -21.04 -21.56
C ASP A 145 -22.29 -19.72 -21.10
N ILE A 146 -21.41 -19.81 -20.07
CA ILE A 146 -20.83 -18.66 -19.40
C ILE A 146 -19.31 -18.70 -19.62
N GLY A 147 -18.78 -17.67 -20.28
CA GLY A 147 -17.34 -17.48 -20.43
C GLY A 147 -16.79 -16.60 -19.30
N ALA A 148 -15.59 -16.93 -18.80
CA ALA A 148 -14.83 -16.09 -17.90
C ALA A 148 -13.51 -15.69 -18.56
N ILE A 149 -13.16 -14.41 -18.43
CA ILE A 149 -11.85 -13.89 -18.85
C ILE A 149 -11.09 -13.50 -17.59
N PRO A 150 -10.37 -14.42 -16.98
CA PRO A 150 -9.56 -14.11 -15.81
C PRO A 150 -8.35 -13.27 -16.21
N GLY A 151 -7.84 -12.46 -15.30
CA GLY A 151 -6.51 -11.88 -15.41
C GLY A 151 -5.43 -12.98 -15.46
N GLN A 152 -4.16 -12.60 -15.50
CA GLN A 152 -3.07 -13.60 -15.40
C GLN A 152 -3.24 -14.37 -14.08
N LEU A 153 -3.68 -15.62 -14.20
CA LEU A 153 -3.62 -16.55 -13.08
C LEU A 153 -2.15 -16.72 -12.72
N ALA A 154 -1.74 -16.25 -11.54
CA ALA A 154 -0.46 -16.64 -10.99
C ALA A 154 -0.40 -18.16 -11.09
N ARG A 155 0.51 -18.68 -11.89
CA ARG A 155 0.72 -20.13 -12.01
C ARG A 155 1.20 -20.62 -10.65
N ASN A 156 0.27 -21.10 -9.83
CA ASN A 156 0.61 -21.99 -8.74
C ASN A 156 1.17 -23.27 -9.36
N THR A 157 2.43 -23.24 -9.77
CA THR A 157 3.21 -24.45 -10.01
C THR A 157 3.65 -24.97 -8.65
N GLY A 158 2.68 -25.38 -7.83
CA GLY A 158 2.91 -26.25 -6.71
C GLY A 158 2.85 -27.68 -7.24
N GLY A 159 4.01 -28.26 -7.48
CA GLY A 159 4.19 -29.70 -7.55
C GLY A 159 4.33 -30.27 -6.16
#